data_b16744910576af2034a68b4f6887ada7
#
_entry.id   b16744910576af2034a68b4f6887ada7
#
_cell.length_a   1.000
_cell.length_b   1.000
_cell.length_c   1.000
_cell.angle_alpha   90.00
_cell.angle_beta   90.00
_cell.angle_gamma   90.00
#
_symmetry.space_group_name_H-M   'P 1'
#
loop_
_entity.id
_entity.type
_entity.pdbx_description
1 polymer ?
#
loop_
_entity_poly.entity_id
_entity_poly.type
_entity_poly.pdbx_seq_one_letter_code
_entity_poly.pdbx_strand_id
1 'polypeptide(L)'
;MLGPQWQWNYQPREEMFSLSERPGWLRLKAFRPLENDRLLKAGNTLSQRSFRSKANEVTIRMDISQMADGQHAGLCHFAAHSGCLGVVRENGQLFLELRHDDKSQVVQLPPQRSREGEGLYLWLRSSWGLDGQSHFSYSLDGDTFTPFGEYRLSWGYYRGDRIGIYNYNNVSESGFIDVDYLHYRMEK
;
A
#
# COMPACT_ATOMS: atom_id res chain seq x y z
N MET A 1 -2.72 -4.91 19.12
CA MET A 1 -4.06 -4.42 18.72
C MET A 1 -3.86 -3.21 17.82
N LEU A 2 -4.59 -3.11 16.71
CA LEU A 2 -4.55 -1.92 15.85
C LEU A 2 -5.14 -0.72 16.61
N GLY A 3 -4.54 0.47 16.43
CA GLY A 3 -5.02 1.69 17.07
C GLY A 3 -6.40 2.15 16.54
N PRO A 4 -7.12 3.01 17.26
CA PRO A 4 -8.49 3.40 16.92
C PRO A 4 -8.62 4.21 15.63
N GLN A 5 -7.53 4.77 15.10
CA GLN A 5 -7.51 5.49 13.82
C GLN A 5 -7.66 4.58 12.61
N TRP A 6 -7.39 3.28 12.77
CA TRP A 6 -7.40 2.32 11.69
C TRP A 6 -8.80 1.82 11.38
N GLN A 7 -9.12 1.71 10.12
CA GLN A 7 -10.37 1.17 9.60
C GLN A 7 -10.10 0.28 8.40
N TRP A 8 -10.71 -0.90 8.41
CA TRP A 8 -10.75 -1.74 7.22
C TRP A 8 -11.65 -1.11 6.16
N ASN A 9 -11.23 -1.19 4.92
CA ASN A 9 -12.04 -0.68 3.80
C ASN A 9 -13.32 -1.50 3.62
N TYR A 10 -13.19 -2.80 3.80
CA TYR A 10 -14.28 -3.75 3.72
C TYR A 10 -14.30 -4.62 4.98
N GLN A 11 -15.17 -5.63 5.00
CA GLN A 11 -15.18 -6.58 6.09
C GLN A 11 -13.90 -7.43 6.06
N PRO A 12 -13.02 -7.36 7.07
CA PRO A 12 -11.81 -8.15 7.10
C PRO A 12 -12.14 -9.63 7.31
N ARG A 13 -11.29 -10.49 6.79
CA ARG A 13 -11.26 -11.92 7.14
C ARG A 13 -10.19 -12.10 8.20
N GLU A 14 -10.59 -12.58 9.40
CA GLU A 14 -9.69 -12.65 10.57
C GLU A 14 -8.45 -13.52 10.33
N GLU A 15 -8.59 -14.57 9.54
CA GLU A 15 -7.48 -15.47 9.16
C GLU A 15 -6.52 -14.85 8.14
N MET A 16 -6.88 -13.72 7.52
CA MET A 16 -6.11 -13.09 6.44
C MET A 16 -5.24 -11.92 6.91
N PHE A 17 -5.19 -11.65 8.22
CA PHE A 17 -4.21 -10.74 8.79
C PHE A 17 -3.71 -11.22 10.16
N SER A 18 -2.53 -10.78 10.57
CA SER A 18 -1.95 -11.17 11.86
C SER A 18 -0.99 -10.11 12.39
N LEU A 19 -1.03 -9.89 13.70
CA LEU A 19 -0.06 -9.09 14.46
C LEU A 19 0.90 -9.97 15.28
N SER A 20 0.73 -11.30 15.24
CA SER A 20 1.48 -12.25 16.06
C SER A 20 2.34 -13.23 15.27
N GLU A 21 2.00 -13.52 14.00
CA GLU A 21 2.79 -14.45 13.16
C GLU A 21 4.22 -13.95 12.90
N ARG A 22 4.42 -12.65 12.88
CA ARG A 22 5.74 -11.99 12.88
C ARG A 22 5.72 -10.86 13.91
N PRO A 23 6.28 -11.05 15.10
CA PRO A 23 6.25 -10.04 16.15
C PRO A 23 6.78 -8.68 15.69
N GLY A 24 6.04 -7.61 15.97
CA GLY A 24 6.37 -6.24 15.54
C GLY A 24 5.92 -5.86 14.13
N TRP A 25 5.34 -6.79 13.38
CA TRP A 25 4.88 -6.58 12.00
C TRP A 25 3.39 -6.86 11.86
N LEU A 26 2.74 -6.15 10.95
CA LEU A 26 1.40 -6.49 10.48
C LEU A 26 1.53 -7.37 9.24
N ARG A 27 1.15 -8.64 9.35
CA ARG A 27 1.02 -9.53 8.19
C ARG A 27 -0.32 -9.35 7.53
N LEU A 28 -0.33 -9.16 6.23
CA LEU A 28 -1.51 -9.13 5.38
C LEU A 28 -1.40 -10.25 4.35
N LYS A 29 -2.28 -11.25 4.45
CA LYS A 29 -2.38 -12.37 3.49
C LYS A 29 -3.29 -11.93 2.34
N ALA A 30 -2.88 -12.23 1.11
CA ALA A 30 -3.62 -11.80 -0.06
C ALA A 30 -4.79 -12.72 -0.37
N PHE A 31 -5.93 -12.14 -0.71
CA PHE A 31 -7.10 -12.83 -1.24
C PHE A 31 -7.80 -11.99 -2.30
N ARG A 32 -8.72 -12.61 -3.03
CA ARG A 32 -9.39 -11.95 -4.14
C ARG A 32 -10.30 -10.82 -3.65
N PRO A 33 -10.27 -9.64 -4.31
CA PRO A 33 -11.28 -8.62 -4.07
C PRO A 33 -12.67 -9.13 -4.50
N LEU A 34 -13.74 -8.55 -3.95
CA LEU A 34 -15.13 -8.91 -4.30
C LEU A 34 -15.44 -8.63 -5.78
N GLU A 35 -14.82 -7.62 -6.35
CA GLU A 35 -14.81 -7.36 -7.79
C GLU A 35 -13.36 -7.33 -8.23
N ASN A 36 -13.07 -8.05 -9.30
CA ASN A 36 -11.70 -8.18 -9.79
C ASN A 36 -11.06 -6.81 -9.99
N ASP A 37 -9.83 -6.70 -9.47
CA ASP A 37 -8.96 -5.56 -9.64
C ASP A 37 -9.51 -4.20 -9.15
N ARG A 38 -10.45 -4.22 -8.21
CA ARG A 38 -10.96 -2.97 -7.61
C ARG A 38 -10.49 -2.82 -6.17
N LEU A 39 -9.63 -1.82 -5.95
CA LEU A 39 -9.13 -1.48 -4.61
C LEU A 39 -10.25 -1.29 -3.59
N LEU A 40 -11.32 -0.58 -3.97
CA LEU A 40 -12.46 -0.33 -3.10
C LEU A 40 -13.21 -1.61 -2.69
N LYS A 41 -12.95 -2.73 -3.34
CA LYS A 41 -13.52 -4.04 -3.05
C LYS A 41 -12.49 -5.02 -2.45
N ALA A 42 -11.27 -4.56 -2.20
CA ALA A 42 -10.21 -5.34 -1.57
C ALA A 42 -10.36 -5.28 -0.04
N GLY A 43 -10.63 -6.44 0.57
CA GLY A 43 -10.91 -6.55 2.01
C GLY A 43 -9.72 -6.19 2.89
N ASN A 44 -8.51 -6.59 2.49
CA ASN A 44 -7.26 -6.27 3.20
C ASN A 44 -6.71 -4.88 2.86
N THR A 45 -7.57 -3.88 2.80
CA THR A 45 -7.16 -2.48 2.75
C THR A 45 -7.38 -1.85 4.12
N LEU A 46 -6.29 -1.60 4.82
CA LEU A 46 -6.28 -0.98 6.15
C LEU A 46 -5.92 0.48 6.03
N SER A 47 -6.80 1.36 6.45
CA SER A 47 -6.70 2.79 6.15
C SER A 47 -7.01 3.69 7.33
N GLN A 48 -6.54 4.91 7.24
CA GLN A 48 -6.90 6.00 8.13
C GLN A 48 -7.22 7.27 7.32
N ARG A 49 -7.72 8.30 7.99
CA ARG A 49 -8.08 9.57 7.33
C ARG A 49 -6.83 10.29 6.82
N SER A 50 -6.89 10.79 5.58
CA SER A 50 -5.94 11.78 5.07
C SER A 50 -6.34 13.17 5.59
N PHE A 51 -5.39 13.89 6.20
CA PHE A 51 -5.66 15.23 6.72
C PHE A 51 -5.43 16.30 5.66
N ARG A 52 -6.26 17.35 5.69
CA ARG A 52 -6.07 18.54 4.90
C ARG A 52 -5.27 19.55 5.73
N SER A 53 -3.97 19.47 5.66
CA SER A 53 -3.01 20.30 6.40
C SER A 53 -1.90 20.82 5.51
N LYS A 54 -1.06 21.74 5.99
CA LYS A 54 -0.01 22.39 5.20
C LYS A 54 0.96 21.41 4.56
N ALA A 55 1.37 20.41 5.33
CA ALA A 55 2.21 19.32 4.83
C ALA A 55 1.83 18.01 5.50
N ASN A 56 1.77 16.97 4.70
CA ASN A 56 1.58 15.60 5.14
C ASN A 56 2.61 14.71 4.48
N GLU A 57 3.10 13.73 5.22
CA GLU A 57 3.95 12.67 4.70
C GLU A 57 3.58 11.36 5.36
N VAL A 58 3.33 10.35 4.55
CA VAL A 58 3.15 8.97 4.99
C VAL A 58 4.22 8.10 4.37
N THR A 59 4.92 7.33 5.20
CA THR A 59 5.90 6.34 4.75
C THR A 59 5.56 4.99 5.36
N ILE A 60 5.56 3.95 4.53
CA ILE A 60 5.47 2.54 4.96
C ILE A 60 6.75 1.80 4.61
N ARG A 61 7.08 0.78 5.40
CA ARG A 61 8.10 -0.22 5.11
C ARG A 61 7.43 -1.58 5.00
N MET A 62 7.67 -2.28 3.92
CA MET A 62 7.10 -3.60 3.66
C MET A 62 8.19 -4.62 3.34
N ASP A 63 7.98 -5.85 3.81
CA ASP A 63 8.68 -7.03 3.32
C ASP A 63 7.79 -7.71 2.26
N ILE A 64 8.29 -7.74 1.03
CA ILE A 64 7.57 -8.25 -0.15
C ILE A 64 8.11 -9.60 -0.63
N SER A 65 8.99 -10.23 0.14
CA SER A 65 9.66 -11.49 -0.23
C SER A 65 8.70 -12.66 -0.45
N GLN A 66 7.54 -12.63 0.20
CA GLN A 66 6.55 -13.72 0.18
C GLN A 66 5.32 -13.43 -0.69
N MET A 67 5.44 -12.47 -1.59
CA MET A 67 4.37 -12.21 -2.56
C MET A 67 4.24 -13.37 -3.55
N ALA A 68 3.01 -13.65 -3.95
CA ALA A 68 2.68 -14.63 -4.98
C ALA A 68 2.28 -13.95 -6.29
N ASP A 69 2.33 -14.68 -7.40
CA ASP A 69 1.90 -14.15 -8.71
C ASP A 69 0.43 -13.72 -8.69
N GLY A 70 0.15 -12.60 -9.32
CA GLY A 70 -1.16 -11.93 -9.31
C GLY A 70 -1.43 -11.06 -8.08
N GLN A 71 -0.48 -10.98 -7.14
CA GLN A 71 -0.62 -10.17 -5.93
C GLN A 71 -0.20 -8.72 -6.16
N HIS A 72 -1.03 -7.80 -5.66
CA HIS A 72 -0.82 -6.36 -5.61
C HIS A 72 -0.78 -5.90 -4.16
N ALA A 73 0.21 -5.09 -3.81
CA ALA A 73 0.35 -4.56 -2.45
C ALA A 73 1.03 -3.19 -2.45
N GLY A 74 0.65 -2.33 -1.51
CA GLY A 74 1.30 -1.03 -1.41
C GLY A 74 0.55 0.00 -0.58
N LEU A 75 0.83 1.27 -0.90
CA LEU A 75 0.26 2.46 -0.31
C LEU A 75 -0.79 3.05 -1.26
N CYS A 76 -1.94 3.46 -0.74
CA CYS A 76 -2.99 4.04 -1.56
C CYS A 76 -3.67 5.24 -0.91
N HIS A 77 -4.02 6.23 -1.73
CA HIS A 77 -5.09 7.15 -1.44
C HIS A 77 -6.38 6.64 -2.05
N PHE A 78 -7.49 6.74 -1.34
CA PHE A 78 -8.78 6.42 -1.93
C PHE A 78 -9.93 7.19 -1.30
N ALA A 79 -10.91 7.47 -2.14
CA ALA A 79 -12.19 8.09 -1.82
C ALA A 79 -13.23 7.53 -2.79
N ALA A 80 -13.82 8.36 -3.67
CA ALA A 80 -14.60 7.89 -4.83
C ALA A 80 -13.68 7.28 -5.91
N HIS A 81 -12.47 7.81 -6.01
CA HIS A 81 -11.38 7.37 -6.86
C HIS A 81 -10.19 6.94 -6.02
N SER A 82 -9.26 6.23 -6.63
CA SER A 82 -8.05 5.74 -5.97
C SER A 82 -6.77 6.07 -6.74
N GLY A 83 -5.71 6.36 -5.99
CA GLY A 83 -4.35 6.47 -6.48
C GLY A 83 -3.43 5.63 -5.63
N CYS A 84 -2.72 4.69 -6.23
CA CYS A 84 -1.89 3.72 -5.54
C CYS A 84 -0.46 3.73 -6.07
N LEU A 85 0.49 3.66 -5.14
CA LEU A 85 1.85 3.25 -5.44
C LEU A 85 2.11 1.94 -4.72
N GLY A 86 2.54 0.93 -5.45
CA GLY A 86 2.81 -0.37 -4.87
C GLY A 86 3.70 -1.24 -5.73
N VAL A 87 3.55 -2.52 -5.50
CA VAL A 87 4.26 -3.57 -6.19
C VAL A 87 3.27 -4.63 -6.63
N VAL A 88 3.46 -5.14 -7.83
CA VAL A 88 2.76 -6.33 -8.35
C VAL A 88 3.77 -7.42 -8.66
N ARG A 89 3.40 -8.66 -8.38
CA ARG A 89 4.17 -9.83 -8.79
C ARG A 89 3.50 -10.53 -9.97
N GLU A 90 4.23 -10.68 -11.06
CA GLU A 90 3.78 -11.35 -12.27
C GLU A 90 4.89 -12.25 -12.82
N ASN A 91 4.56 -13.51 -13.13
CA ASN A 91 5.50 -14.49 -13.68
C ASN A 91 6.82 -14.59 -12.90
N GLY A 92 6.74 -14.57 -11.59
CA GLY A 92 7.89 -14.63 -10.69
C GLY A 92 8.70 -13.34 -10.56
N GLN A 93 8.32 -12.27 -11.26
CA GLN A 93 9.01 -10.98 -11.25
C GLN A 93 8.20 -9.92 -10.49
N LEU A 94 8.90 -8.94 -9.91
CA LEU A 94 8.30 -7.82 -9.19
C LEU A 94 8.37 -6.54 -10.04
N PHE A 95 7.26 -5.82 -10.07
CA PHE A 95 7.14 -4.54 -10.76
C PHE A 95 6.60 -3.49 -9.80
N LEU A 96 7.17 -2.30 -9.83
CA LEU A 96 6.53 -1.12 -9.27
C LEU A 96 5.28 -0.81 -10.07
N GLU A 97 4.18 -0.53 -9.38
CA GLU A 97 2.90 -0.21 -9.98
C GLU A 97 2.42 1.16 -9.49
N LEU A 98 2.18 2.06 -10.43
CA LEU A 98 1.40 3.27 -10.21
C LEU A 98 0.02 3.05 -10.81
N ARG A 99 -1.01 3.14 -9.98
CA ARG A 99 -2.38 2.89 -10.43
C ARG A 99 -3.29 4.06 -10.10
N HIS A 100 -4.10 4.46 -11.06
CA HIS A 100 -5.21 5.41 -10.90
C HIS A 100 -6.49 4.70 -11.31
N ASP A 101 -7.33 4.35 -10.33
CA ASP A 101 -8.51 3.51 -10.49
C ASP A 101 -8.20 2.18 -11.21
N ASP A 102 -8.65 2.03 -12.45
CA ASP A 102 -8.44 0.86 -13.31
C ASP A 102 -7.22 0.98 -14.26
N LYS A 103 -6.54 2.13 -14.28
CA LYS A 103 -5.38 2.37 -15.13
C LYS A 103 -4.10 2.15 -14.34
N SER A 104 -3.24 1.27 -14.82
CA SER A 104 -1.95 1.04 -14.20
C SER A 104 -0.78 1.27 -15.17
N GLN A 105 0.31 1.73 -14.59
CA GLN A 105 1.63 1.81 -15.20
C GLN A 105 2.58 0.98 -14.36
N VAL A 106 3.32 0.07 -15.00
CA VAL A 106 4.27 -0.80 -14.30
C VAL A 106 5.68 -0.59 -14.83
N VAL A 107 6.65 -0.66 -13.91
CA VAL A 107 8.09 -0.62 -14.23
C VAL A 107 8.75 -1.74 -13.46
N GLN A 108 9.60 -2.52 -14.09
CA GLN A 108 10.28 -3.61 -13.43
C GLN A 108 11.07 -3.08 -12.21
N LEU A 109 10.84 -3.68 -11.05
CA LEU A 109 11.59 -3.34 -9.85
C LEU A 109 13.06 -3.74 -10.04
N PRO A 110 14.01 -2.83 -9.78
CA PRO A 110 15.43 -3.18 -9.89
C PRO A 110 15.75 -4.40 -9.02
N PRO A 111 16.62 -5.30 -9.50
CA PRO A 111 17.03 -6.47 -8.72
C PRO A 111 17.60 -6.02 -7.37
N GLN A 112 17.00 -6.48 -6.28
CA GLN A 112 17.53 -6.25 -4.95
C GLN A 112 18.46 -7.42 -4.58
N ARG A 113 19.62 -7.10 -4.04
CA ARG A 113 20.51 -8.10 -3.46
C ARG A 113 20.04 -8.39 -2.03
N SER A 114 19.14 -9.33 -1.86
CA SER A 114 18.90 -9.94 -0.55
C SER A 114 19.89 -11.10 -0.34
N ARG A 115 20.45 -11.20 0.84
CA ARG A 115 21.15 -12.41 1.26
C ARG A 115 20.10 -13.50 1.53
N GLU A 116 20.50 -14.75 1.36
CA GLU A 116 19.61 -15.88 1.66
C GLU A 116 19.12 -15.79 3.12
N GLY A 117 17.79 -15.77 3.31
CA GLY A 117 17.16 -15.59 4.62
C GLY A 117 16.89 -14.15 5.04
N GLU A 118 17.31 -13.15 4.27
CA GLU A 118 16.94 -11.75 4.48
C GLU A 118 15.66 -11.40 3.73
N GLY A 119 14.80 -10.55 4.34
CA GLY A 119 13.59 -10.04 3.70
C GLY A 119 13.90 -9.16 2.48
N LEU A 120 12.94 -9.02 1.60
CA LEU A 120 12.99 -8.10 0.46
C LEU A 120 12.19 -6.85 0.81
N TYR A 121 12.89 -5.76 1.17
CA TYR A 121 12.25 -4.59 1.72
C TYR A 121 11.97 -3.51 0.66
N LEU A 122 10.78 -2.91 0.75
CA LEU A 122 10.36 -1.79 -0.07
C LEU A 122 9.77 -0.71 0.83
N TRP A 123 10.21 0.53 0.62
CA TRP A 123 9.62 1.72 1.26
C TRP A 123 8.81 2.48 0.23
N LEU A 124 7.59 2.83 0.61
CA LEU A 124 6.70 3.66 -0.19
C LEU A 124 6.33 4.90 0.60
N ARG A 125 6.32 6.04 -0.08
CA ARG A 125 6.01 7.33 0.51
C ARG A 125 5.00 8.09 -0.33
N SER A 126 4.10 8.80 0.35
CA SER A 126 3.22 9.79 -0.23
C SER A 126 3.33 11.09 0.57
N SER A 127 3.45 12.21 -0.11
CA SER A 127 3.42 13.54 0.50
C SER A 127 2.42 14.44 -0.20
N TRP A 128 1.66 15.26 0.57
CA TRP A 128 0.66 16.17 0.03
C TRP A 128 0.46 17.39 0.92
N GLY A 129 -0.08 18.46 0.34
CA GLY A 129 -0.42 19.72 1.02
C GLY A 129 -1.91 20.04 0.99
N LEU A 130 -2.23 21.31 1.27
CA LEU A 130 -3.60 21.84 1.29
C LEU A 130 -4.30 21.74 -0.07
N ASP A 131 -3.54 21.80 -1.16
CA ASP A 131 -4.02 21.68 -2.54
C ASP A 131 -4.46 20.27 -2.90
N GLY A 132 -4.10 19.27 -2.08
CA GLY A 132 -4.39 17.86 -2.30
C GLY A 132 -3.54 17.17 -3.36
N GLN A 133 -2.55 17.87 -3.93
CA GLN A 133 -1.61 17.23 -4.84
C GLN A 133 -0.68 16.31 -4.06
N SER A 134 -0.79 15.01 -4.28
CA SER A 134 0.06 13.99 -3.67
C SER A 134 1.17 13.60 -4.62
N HIS A 135 2.39 13.50 -4.09
CA HIS A 135 3.58 13.00 -4.78
C HIS A 135 3.98 11.66 -4.16
N PHE A 136 4.09 10.64 -5.02
CA PHE A 136 4.54 9.33 -4.63
C PHE A 136 6.04 9.16 -4.86
N SER A 137 6.69 8.41 -3.99
CA SER A 137 8.08 7.99 -4.15
C SER A 137 8.33 6.63 -3.49
N TYR A 138 9.36 5.94 -3.95
CA TYR A 138 9.78 4.66 -3.39
C TYR A 138 11.26 4.66 -3.04
N SER A 139 11.65 3.73 -2.17
CA SER A 139 13.05 3.50 -1.82
C SER A 139 13.32 2.00 -1.64
N LEU A 140 14.55 1.58 -1.95
CA LEU A 140 15.04 0.21 -1.77
C LEU A 140 16.00 0.10 -0.58
N ASP A 141 16.45 1.22 -0.03
CA ASP A 141 17.39 1.31 1.10
C ASP A 141 16.80 2.00 2.34
N GLY A 142 15.64 2.66 2.18
CA GLY A 142 14.97 3.43 3.23
C GLY A 142 15.46 4.87 3.38
N ASP A 143 16.55 5.24 2.72
CA ASP A 143 17.18 6.55 2.82
C ASP A 143 16.95 7.40 1.56
N THR A 144 17.21 6.83 0.38
CA THR A 144 17.10 7.52 -0.91
C THR A 144 15.75 7.22 -1.56
N PHE A 145 14.89 8.25 -1.68
CA PHE A 145 13.57 8.11 -2.30
C PHE A 145 13.56 8.63 -3.74
N THR A 146 13.13 7.76 -4.65
CA THR A 146 12.96 8.07 -6.07
C THR A 146 11.50 8.45 -6.34
N PRO A 147 11.21 9.63 -6.91
CA PRO A 147 9.86 10.01 -7.30
C PRO A 147 9.23 9.00 -8.28
N PHE A 148 7.97 8.65 -8.08
CA PHE A 148 7.26 7.72 -8.94
C PHE A 148 5.75 8.01 -8.99
N GLY A 149 5.41 9.15 -9.58
CA GLY A 149 4.04 9.53 -9.89
C GLY A 149 3.36 10.42 -8.87
N GLU A 150 2.13 10.76 -9.20
CA GLU A 150 1.31 11.73 -8.48
C GLU A 150 -0.14 11.26 -8.41
N TYR A 151 -0.88 11.82 -7.45
CA TYR A 151 -2.32 11.62 -7.32
C TYR A 151 -2.96 12.87 -6.72
N ARG A 152 -4.18 13.20 -7.15
CA ARG A 152 -4.91 14.34 -6.59
C ARG A 152 -6.03 13.88 -5.68
N LEU A 153 -5.95 14.22 -4.38
CA LEU A 153 -7.00 14.00 -3.41
C LEU A 153 -8.22 14.85 -3.77
N SER A 154 -9.42 14.31 -3.62
CA SER A 154 -10.66 14.97 -4.03
C SER A 154 -11.24 15.90 -2.96
N TRP A 155 -10.96 15.63 -1.69
CA TRP A 155 -11.53 16.29 -0.50
C TRP A 155 -13.07 16.27 -0.40
N GLY A 156 -13.74 15.61 -1.31
CA GLY A 156 -15.19 15.72 -1.53
C GLY A 156 -16.03 14.47 -1.32
N TYR A 157 -15.44 13.36 -0.89
CA TYR A 157 -16.18 12.11 -0.70
C TYR A 157 -16.81 12.03 0.70
N TYR A 158 -17.97 11.35 0.85
CA TYR A 158 -18.71 11.29 2.13
C TYR A 158 -17.90 10.68 3.30
N ARG A 159 -16.97 9.76 3.01
CA ARG A 159 -16.04 9.18 3.99
C ARG A 159 -14.74 9.97 4.13
N GLY A 160 -14.54 11.02 3.33
CA GLY A 160 -13.29 11.74 3.16
C GLY A 160 -12.23 10.91 2.43
N ASP A 161 -11.15 11.60 2.04
CA ASP A 161 -9.98 10.94 1.50
C ASP A 161 -9.27 10.13 2.59
N ARG A 162 -8.79 8.97 2.21
CA ARG A 162 -8.10 8.03 3.09
C ARG A 162 -6.74 7.69 2.53
N ILE A 163 -5.79 7.48 3.42
CA ILE A 163 -4.49 6.88 3.13
C ILE A 163 -4.45 5.49 3.75
N GLY A 164 -3.98 4.50 3.02
CA GLY A 164 -4.01 3.12 3.49
C GLY A 164 -2.97 2.23 2.86
N ILE A 165 -2.87 1.06 3.46
CA ILE A 165 -2.08 -0.07 2.98
C ILE A 165 -3.06 -1.04 2.35
N TYR A 166 -2.78 -1.50 1.14
CA TYR A 166 -3.60 -2.49 0.46
C TYR A 166 -2.81 -3.76 0.15
N ASN A 167 -3.52 -4.88 0.12
CA ASN A 167 -2.96 -6.16 -0.30
C ASN A 167 -4.08 -7.06 -0.80
N TYR A 168 -4.01 -7.48 -2.06
CA TYR A 168 -4.96 -8.40 -2.66
C TYR A 168 -4.29 -9.22 -3.77
N ASN A 169 -4.95 -10.31 -4.21
CA ASN A 169 -4.48 -11.13 -5.31
C ASN A 169 -5.65 -11.42 -6.26
N ASN A 170 -5.52 -11.08 -7.53
CA ASN A 170 -6.57 -11.28 -8.54
C ASN A 170 -6.68 -12.73 -9.03
N VAL A 171 -5.63 -13.52 -8.84
CA VAL A 171 -5.49 -14.87 -9.42
C VAL A 171 -5.81 -15.95 -8.39
N SER A 172 -5.31 -15.80 -7.17
CA SER A 172 -5.38 -16.83 -6.13
C SER A 172 -5.51 -16.22 -4.73
N GLU A 173 -5.80 -17.04 -3.72
CA GLU A 173 -5.70 -16.66 -2.31
C GLU A 173 -4.34 -17.10 -1.76
N SER A 174 -3.26 -16.55 -2.30
CA SER A 174 -1.89 -16.88 -1.91
C SER A 174 -0.99 -15.65 -1.87
N GLY A 175 0.11 -15.80 -1.13
CA GLY A 175 1.07 -14.74 -0.88
C GLY A 175 0.67 -13.83 0.28
N PHE A 176 1.66 -13.14 0.81
CA PHE A 176 1.46 -12.14 1.86
C PHE A 176 2.56 -11.08 1.80
N ILE A 177 2.29 -9.98 2.46
CA ILE A 177 3.29 -8.98 2.81
C ILE A 177 3.32 -8.82 4.33
N ASP A 178 4.47 -8.41 4.84
CA ASP A 178 4.61 -7.96 6.22
C ASP A 178 4.90 -6.45 6.22
N VAL A 179 4.15 -5.69 6.99
CA VAL A 179 4.31 -4.24 7.14
C VAL A 179 4.93 -3.96 8.51
N ASP A 180 6.11 -3.34 8.53
CA ASP A 180 6.82 -2.98 9.75
C ASP A 180 6.16 -1.78 10.43
N TYR A 181 5.97 -0.72 9.66
CA TYR A 181 5.34 0.51 10.16
C TYR A 181 4.60 1.27 9.07
N LEU A 182 3.69 2.12 9.51
CA LEU A 182 3.21 3.29 8.79
C LEU A 182 3.48 4.51 9.66
N HIS A 183 4.37 5.36 9.20
CA HIS A 183 4.65 6.64 9.83
C HIS A 183 3.87 7.74 9.12
N TYR A 184 3.05 8.47 9.87
CA TYR A 184 2.31 9.62 9.39
C TYR A 184 2.78 10.89 10.12
N ARG A 185 3.38 11.80 9.37
CA ARG A 185 3.79 13.13 9.84
C ARG A 185 2.89 14.18 9.21
N MET A 186 2.51 15.19 9.98
CA MET A 186 1.74 16.32 9.45
C MET A 186 2.15 17.61 10.14
N GLU A 187 2.10 18.71 9.38
CA GLU A 187 2.20 20.07 9.88
C GLU A 187 0.81 20.71 9.85
N LYS A 188 0.45 21.38 10.97
CA LYS A 188 -0.84 22.07 11.11
C LYS A 188 -0.92 23.36 10.30
#